data_7ad84c818b40ed82ef332524b2e2ed06
#
_entry.id   7ad84c818b40ed82ef332524b2e2ed06
#
_cell.length_a   1.000
_cell.length_b   1.000
_cell.length_c   1.000
_cell.angle_alpha   90.00
_cell.angle_beta   90.00
_cell.angle_gamma   90.00
#
_symmetry.space_group_name_H-M   'P 1'
#
loop_
_entity.id
_entity.type
_entity.pdbx_description
1 polymer ?
#
loop_
_entity_poly.entity_id
_entity_poly.type
_entity_poly.pdbx_seq_one_letter_code
_entity_poly.pdbx_strand_id
1 'polypeptide(L)'
;MAADWTTHMADARGRLKPWRGAIEAAIARTHQRVTERVSVEHVDIVVQDSPRVIRERGHVGFAPNGWMIHLSFDPEAPAFEGNLGAPLERTLAHEINHVLRWRGPGYGTTLGEALISEGLAGVFVRDLYGSPPEPWERALDNPTEFVELVEAGWDQAYNHAEWFFGAGDYPVWAGYTLGYRIVAYHADRADADIVALTERPASDFQPSARLALQ
;
A
#
# COMPACT_ATOMS: atom_id res chain seq x y z
N MET A 1 6.61 -24.85 -8.71
CA MET A 1 5.76 -24.24 -9.75
C MET A 1 5.93 -22.73 -9.58
N ALA A 2 6.08 -21.97 -10.67
CA ALA A 2 6.22 -20.51 -10.55
C ALA A 2 4.92 -19.96 -9.98
N ALA A 3 5.01 -18.96 -9.09
CA ALA A 3 3.87 -18.25 -8.56
C ALA A 3 3.09 -17.62 -9.74
N ASP A 4 1.83 -17.95 -9.89
CA ASP A 4 1.04 -17.54 -11.06
C ASP A 4 0.35 -16.21 -10.76
N TRP A 5 0.95 -15.10 -11.24
CA TRP A 5 0.24 -13.83 -11.35
C TRP A 5 -0.29 -13.71 -12.77
N THR A 6 -1.59 -13.57 -12.90
CA THR A 6 -2.26 -13.47 -14.20
C THR A 6 -2.64 -12.01 -14.47
N THR A 7 -2.16 -11.46 -15.58
CA THR A 7 -2.49 -10.07 -15.97
C THR A 7 -3.66 -10.05 -16.95
N HIS A 8 -4.68 -9.26 -16.63
CA HIS A 8 -5.88 -9.03 -17.43
C HIS A 8 -5.91 -7.58 -17.91
N MET A 9 -5.86 -7.37 -19.23
CA MET A 9 -5.92 -6.01 -19.82
C MET A 9 -7.37 -5.60 -20.09
N ALA A 10 -7.93 -4.72 -19.28
CA ALA A 10 -9.25 -4.12 -19.44
C ALA A 10 -9.13 -2.76 -20.17
N ASP A 11 -8.64 -2.76 -21.41
CA ASP A 11 -8.34 -1.59 -22.25
C ASP A 11 -9.10 -1.65 -23.57
N ALA A 12 -10.44 -1.67 -23.52
CA ALA A 12 -11.27 -1.76 -24.73
C ALA A 12 -11.08 -0.57 -25.69
N ARG A 13 -10.65 0.60 -25.19
CA ARG A 13 -10.35 1.78 -26.01
C ARG A 13 -8.94 1.78 -26.62
N GLY A 14 -8.08 0.87 -26.18
CA GLY A 14 -6.70 0.73 -26.65
C GLY A 14 -5.76 1.85 -26.22
N ARG A 15 -6.11 2.64 -25.21
CA ARG A 15 -5.29 3.78 -24.75
C ARG A 15 -4.02 3.34 -24.03
N LEU A 16 -4.03 2.16 -23.41
CA LEU A 16 -2.86 1.56 -22.77
C LEU A 16 -1.99 0.75 -23.72
N LYS A 17 -2.45 0.48 -24.95
CA LYS A 17 -1.73 -0.34 -25.92
C LYS A 17 -0.26 0.07 -26.14
N PRO A 18 0.10 1.38 -26.26
CA PRO A 18 1.49 1.80 -26.41
C PRO A 18 2.37 1.45 -25.20
N TRP A 19 1.77 1.37 -24.03
CA TRP A 19 2.45 1.23 -22.73
C TRP A 19 2.43 -0.18 -22.15
N ARG A 20 1.72 -1.09 -22.84
CA ARG A 20 1.51 -2.46 -22.38
C ARG A 20 2.82 -3.15 -21.99
N GLY A 21 3.84 -3.08 -22.85
CA GLY A 21 5.12 -3.71 -22.57
C GLY A 21 5.84 -3.15 -21.33
N ALA A 22 5.72 -1.83 -21.09
CA ALA A 22 6.30 -1.20 -19.89
C ALA A 22 5.57 -1.64 -18.61
N ILE A 23 4.23 -1.71 -18.66
CA ILE A 23 3.39 -2.17 -17.55
C ILE A 23 3.68 -3.64 -17.23
N GLU A 24 3.67 -4.52 -18.22
CA GLU A 24 3.98 -5.96 -18.06
C GLU A 24 5.40 -6.17 -17.53
N ALA A 25 6.37 -5.38 -17.98
CA ALA A 25 7.74 -5.44 -17.49
C ALA A 25 7.84 -5.01 -16.00
N ALA A 26 7.12 -3.97 -15.57
CA ALA A 26 7.08 -3.58 -14.17
C ALA A 26 6.43 -4.66 -13.30
N ILE A 27 5.33 -5.27 -13.75
CA ILE A 27 4.69 -6.40 -13.06
C ILE A 27 5.67 -7.57 -12.92
N ALA A 28 6.38 -7.94 -13.98
CA ALA A 28 7.35 -9.04 -13.97
C ALA A 28 8.51 -8.77 -12.99
N ARG A 29 9.06 -7.55 -12.96
CA ARG A 29 10.13 -7.19 -12.02
C ARG A 29 9.64 -7.19 -10.57
N THR A 30 8.42 -6.71 -10.32
CA THR A 30 7.81 -6.77 -8.98
C THR A 30 7.60 -8.22 -8.55
N HIS A 31 7.05 -9.05 -9.44
CA HIS A 31 6.88 -10.48 -9.19
C HIS A 31 8.20 -11.15 -8.78
N GLN A 32 9.25 -10.95 -9.57
CA GLN A 32 10.56 -11.51 -9.26
C GLN A 32 11.04 -11.07 -7.87
N ARG A 33 11.01 -9.77 -7.60
CA ARG A 33 11.50 -9.20 -6.34
C ARG A 33 10.71 -9.66 -5.11
N VAL A 34 9.40 -9.73 -5.24
CA VAL A 34 8.52 -10.20 -4.15
C VAL A 34 8.76 -11.68 -3.88
N THR A 35 8.82 -12.51 -4.93
CA THR A 35 8.95 -13.96 -4.77
C THR A 35 10.33 -14.40 -4.24
N GLU A 36 11.34 -13.54 -4.30
CA GLU A 36 12.62 -13.73 -3.60
C GLU A 36 12.49 -13.62 -2.06
N ARG A 37 11.42 -12.98 -1.56
CA ARG A 37 11.17 -12.74 -0.13
C ARG A 37 10.02 -13.56 0.43
N VAL A 38 8.94 -13.72 -0.33
CA VAL A 38 7.71 -14.40 0.11
C VAL A 38 6.99 -15.04 -1.06
N SER A 39 6.43 -16.23 -0.84
CA SER A 39 5.58 -16.88 -1.85
C SER A 39 4.20 -16.24 -1.86
N VAL A 40 3.81 -15.71 -3.02
CA VAL A 40 2.47 -15.15 -3.27
C VAL A 40 1.95 -15.75 -4.56
N GLU A 41 1.14 -16.79 -4.44
CA GLU A 41 0.56 -17.53 -5.57
C GLU A 41 -0.85 -17.01 -5.90
N HIS A 42 -1.31 -17.22 -7.13
CA HIS A 42 -2.68 -17.00 -7.58
C HIS A 42 -3.17 -15.56 -7.35
N VAL A 43 -2.55 -14.59 -8.03
CA VAL A 43 -3.00 -13.20 -8.03
C VAL A 43 -3.46 -12.80 -9.42
N ASP A 44 -4.71 -12.36 -9.54
CA ASP A 44 -5.23 -11.71 -10.73
C ASP A 44 -4.94 -10.21 -10.68
N ILE A 45 -4.23 -9.69 -11.69
CA ILE A 45 -3.92 -8.26 -11.82
C ILE A 45 -4.74 -7.69 -12.97
N VAL A 46 -5.75 -6.89 -12.65
CA VAL A 46 -6.59 -6.20 -13.63
C VAL A 46 -6.00 -4.83 -13.94
N VAL A 47 -5.44 -4.68 -15.13
CA VAL A 47 -4.90 -3.42 -15.66
C VAL A 47 -6.00 -2.71 -16.42
N GLN A 48 -6.37 -1.49 -16.02
CA GLN A 48 -7.47 -0.76 -16.63
C GLN A 48 -7.14 0.71 -16.94
N ASP A 49 -7.74 1.21 -18.02
CA ASP A 49 -7.77 2.64 -18.37
C ASP A 49 -8.85 3.35 -17.52
N SER A 50 -8.43 4.28 -16.66
CA SER A 50 -9.32 5.00 -15.74
C SER A 50 -8.75 6.36 -15.37
N PRO A 51 -9.55 7.44 -15.33
CA PRO A 51 -9.10 8.73 -14.84
C PRO A 51 -9.02 8.81 -13.30
N ARG A 52 -9.45 7.77 -12.60
CA ARG A 52 -9.38 7.69 -11.13
C ARG A 52 -8.02 7.16 -10.71
N VAL A 53 -7.05 8.07 -10.64
CA VAL A 53 -5.65 7.78 -10.31
C VAL A 53 -5.10 8.81 -9.32
N ILE A 54 -3.97 8.51 -8.70
CA ILE A 54 -3.16 9.51 -8.02
C ILE A 54 -2.52 10.37 -9.12
N ARG A 55 -2.93 11.62 -9.22
CA ARG A 55 -2.58 12.52 -10.34
C ARG A 55 -1.07 12.68 -10.53
N GLU A 56 -0.33 12.73 -9.42
CA GLU A 56 1.12 12.87 -9.36
C GLU A 56 1.84 11.58 -9.79
N ARG A 57 1.10 10.48 -9.92
CA ARG A 57 1.61 9.17 -10.36
C ARG A 57 1.10 8.78 -11.75
N GLY A 58 -0.12 9.20 -12.10
CA GLY A 58 -0.82 8.73 -13.31
C GLY A 58 -1.30 7.28 -13.19
N HIS A 59 -1.18 6.69 -12.01
CA HIS A 59 -1.70 5.36 -11.69
C HIS A 59 -2.10 5.25 -10.22
N VAL A 60 -2.86 4.21 -9.89
CA VAL A 60 -3.20 3.79 -8.52
C VAL A 60 -3.40 2.29 -8.49
N GLY A 61 -3.01 1.65 -7.39
CA GLY A 61 -3.33 0.27 -7.06
C GLY A 61 -4.52 0.18 -6.11
N PHE A 62 -5.15 -0.99 -6.07
CA PHE A 62 -6.17 -1.35 -5.09
C PHE A 62 -6.32 -2.87 -5.01
N ALA A 63 -6.11 -3.45 -3.84
CA ALA A 63 -6.33 -4.87 -3.56
C ALA A 63 -7.65 -5.08 -2.79
N PRO A 64 -8.78 -5.40 -3.47
CA PRO A 64 -10.08 -5.57 -2.83
C PRO A 64 -10.17 -6.83 -1.97
N ASN A 65 -9.28 -7.77 -2.16
CA ASN A 65 -9.26 -9.08 -1.47
C ASN A 65 -7.90 -9.75 -1.63
N GLY A 66 -7.74 -10.95 -1.07
CA GLY A 66 -6.50 -11.71 -1.11
C GLY A 66 -6.12 -12.35 -2.45
N TRP A 67 -6.82 -12.07 -3.55
CA TRP A 67 -6.63 -12.77 -4.83
C TRP A 67 -6.58 -11.84 -6.04
N MET A 68 -6.88 -10.56 -5.85
CA MET A 68 -7.03 -9.61 -6.95
C MET A 68 -6.40 -8.27 -6.63
N ILE A 69 -5.78 -7.65 -7.64
CA ILE A 69 -5.29 -6.28 -7.62
C ILE A 69 -5.84 -5.56 -8.85
N HIS A 70 -6.38 -4.37 -8.66
CA HIS A 70 -6.67 -3.44 -9.73
C HIS A 70 -5.53 -2.43 -9.86
N LEU A 71 -4.98 -2.29 -11.06
CA LEU A 71 -4.06 -1.22 -11.44
C LEU A 71 -4.76 -0.31 -12.44
N SER A 72 -5.11 0.90 -11.99
CA SER A 72 -5.74 1.92 -12.83
C SER A 72 -4.70 2.89 -13.35
N PHE A 73 -4.81 3.24 -14.64
CA PHE A 73 -3.87 4.11 -15.33
C PHE A 73 -4.61 5.21 -16.09
N ASP A 74 -4.11 6.43 -16.02
CA ASP A 74 -4.54 7.53 -16.87
C ASP A 74 -3.38 8.01 -17.78
N PRO A 75 -3.35 7.58 -19.04
CA PRO A 75 -2.32 8.02 -19.98
C PRO A 75 -2.29 9.52 -20.28
N GLU A 76 -3.33 10.28 -19.88
CA GLU A 76 -3.38 11.73 -20.02
C GLU A 76 -2.81 12.46 -18.81
N ALA A 77 -2.55 11.76 -17.69
CA ALA A 77 -1.92 12.38 -16.53
C ALA A 77 -0.46 12.75 -16.85
N PRO A 78 -0.02 13.98 -16.54
CA PRO A 78 1.32 14.46 -16.91
C PRO A 78 2.47 13.62 -16.37
N ALA A 79 2.25 12.94 -15.24
CA ALA A 79 3.28 12.13 -14.58
C ALA A 79 3.26 10.65 -15.01
N PHE A 80 2.29 10.23 -15.83
CA PHE A 80 2.04 8.82 -16.13
C PHE A 80 3.27 8.11 -16.71
N GLU A 81 3.83 8.61 -17.81
CA GLU A 81 4.92 7.94 -18.52
C GLU A 81 6.18 7.78 -17.63
N GLY A 82 6.54 8.82 -16.91
CA GLY A 82 7.71 8.81 -16.02
C GLY A 82 7.57 7.87 -14.80
N ASN A 83 6.35 7.42 -14.52
CA ASN A 83 6.04 6.59 -13.35
C ASN A 83 5.77 5.10 -13.68
N LEU A 84 5.95 4.66 -14.94
CA LEU A 84 5.78 3.26 -15.34
C LEU A 84 6.91 2.31 -14.92
N GLY A 85 8.00 2.84 -14.34
CA GLY A 85 9.11 2.06 -13.80
C GLY A 85 9.00 1.82 -12.30
N ALA A 86 10.03 2.19 -11.56
CA ALA A 86 10.13 1.98 -10.11
C ALA A 86 8.93 2.48 -9.28
N PRO A 87 8.27 3.62 -9.60
CA PRO A 87 7.06 4.02 -8.90
C PRO A 87 5.91 3.02 -9.04
N LEU A 88 5.68 2.47 -10.24
CA LEU A 88 4.66 1.43 -10.47
C LEU A 88 5.00 0.13 -9.76
N GLU A 89 6.27 -0.27 -9.77
CA GLU A 89 6.74 -1.47 -9.05
C GLU A 89 6.46 -1.35 -7.54
N ARG A 90 6.73 -0.18 -6.95
CA ARG A 90 6.46 0.07 -5.53
C ARG A 90 4.96 0.09 -5.23
N THR A 91 4.14 0.69 -6.11
CA THR A 91 2.67 0.62 -5.98
C THR A 91 2.19 -0.83 -6.00
N LEU A 92 2.65 -1.64 -6.96
CA LEU A 92 2.24 -3.05 -7.02
C LEU A 92 2.71 -3.85 -5.80
N ALA A 93 3.93 -3.61 -5.30
CA ALA A 93 4.41 -4.27 -4.09
C ALA A 93 3.59 -3.90 -2.85
N HIS A 94 3.14 -2.64 -2.73
CA HIS A 94 2.21 -2.19 -1.70
C HIS A 94 0.91 -3.01 -1.75
N GLU A 95 0.31 -3.15 -2.94
CA GLU A 95 -0.92 -3.92 -3.12
C GLU A 95 -0.72 -5.43 -2.87
N ILE A 96 0.46 -5.97 -3.17
CA ILE A 96 0.81 -7.36 -2.83
C ILE A 96 0.85 -7.56 -1.30
N ASN A 97 1.33 -6.59 -0.54
CA ASN A 97 1.26 -6.69 0.92
C ASN A 97 -0.19 -6.71 1.41
N HIS A 98 -1.08 -5.92 0.81
CA HIS A 98 -2.52 -6.01 1.10
C HIS A 98 -3.11 -7.38 0.73
N VAL A 99 -2.71 -7.97 -0.40
CA VAL A 99 -3.12 -9.35 -0.76
C VAL A 99 -2.69 -10.35 0.32
N LEU A 100 -1.45 -10.27 0.79
CA LEU A 100 -0.96 -11.12 1.90
C LEU A 100 -1.79 -10.88 3.17
N ARG A 101 -2.03 -9.62 3.52
CA ARG A 101 -2.81 -9.21 4.68
C ARG A 101 -4.22 -9.76 4.64
N TRP A 102 -4.90 -9.70 3.47
CA TRP A 102 -6.24 -10.27 3.26
C TRP A 102 -6.29 -11.80 3.47
N ARG A 103 -5.19 -12.50 3.20
CA ARG A 103 -5.10 -13.97 3.41
C ARG A 103 -4.86 -14.36 4.87
N GLY A 104 -4.48 -13.41 5.69
CA GLY A 104 -4.28 -13.55 7.13
C GLY A 104 -5.35 -12.81 7.94
N PRO A 105 -4.98 -11.81 8.74
CA PRO A 105 -5.91 -11.07 9.62
C PRO A 105 -6.98 -10.25 8.88
N GLY A 106 -6.77 -9.95 7.59
CA GLY A 106 -7.61 -9.06 6.80
C GLY A 106 -7.17 -7.60 6.89
N TYR A 107 -7.75 -6.75 6.02
CA TYR A 107 -7.50 -5.30 6.04
C TYR A 107 -8.06 -4.67 7.31
N GLY A 108 -9.23 -5.16 7.77
CA GLY A 108 -9.89 -4.71 8.98
C GLY A 108 -10.95 -3.64 8.76
N THR A 109 -11.63 -3.28 9.85
CA THR A 109 -12.76 -2.34 9.86
C THR A 109 -12.60 -1.23 10.90
N THR A 110 -11.60 -1.32 11.78
CA THR A 110 -11.29 -0.30 12.78
C THR A 110 -10.14 0.60 12.33
N LEU A 111 -9.99 1.75 12.97
CA LEU A 111 -8.89 2.68 12.67
C LEU A 111 -7.54 2.01 12.86
N GLY A 112 -7.31 1.32 13.99
CA GLY A 112 -6.07 0.63 14.26
C GLY A 112 -5.72 -0.40 13.19
N GLU A 113 -6.71 -1.21 12.77
CA GLU A 113 -6.52 -2.20 11.69
C GLU A 113 -6.14 -1.54 10.37
N ALA A 114 -6.77 -0.43 10.01
CA ALA A 114 -6.46 0.30 8.77
C ALA A 114 -5.06 0.94 8.82
N LEU A 115 -4.72 1.61 9.93
CA LEU A 115 -3.38 2.20 10.11
C LEU A 115 -2.29 1.13 9.96
N ILE A 116 -2.49 -0.04 10.60
CA ILE A 116 -1.51 -1.11 10.53
C ILE A 116 -1.46 -1.73 9.14
N SER A 117 -2.58 -1.91 8.46
CA SER A 117 -2.60 -2.47 7.10
C SER A 117 -1.85 -1.59 6.11
N GLU A 118 -2.06 -0.26 6.15
CA GLU A 118 -1.33 0.69 5.31
C GLU A 118 0.15 0.82 5.71
N GLY A 119 0.41 0.84 7.02
CA GLY A 119 1.78 0.90 7.54
C GLY A 119 2.62 -0.31 7.16
N LEU A 120 2.05 -1.53 7.24
CA LEU A 120 2.71 -2.77 6.81
C LEU A 120 3.06 -2.74 5.32
N ALA A 121 2.14 -2.27 4.48
CA ALA A 121 2.37 -2.16 3.05
C ALA A 121 3.49 -1.16 2.72
N GLY A 122 3.53 -0.01 3.40
CA GLY A 122 4.60 0.98 3.23
C GLY A 122 5.97 0.47 3.70
N VAL A 123 6.04 -0.15 4.88
CA VAL A 123 7.30 -0.72 5.39
C VAL A 123 7.77 -1.90 4.55
N PHE A 124 6.86 -2.73 4.04
CA PHE A 124 7.19 -3.79 3.09
C PHE A 124 7.85 -3.25 1.82
N VAL A 125 7.33 -2.17 1.25
CA VAL A 125 7.94 -1.49 0.09
C VAL A 125 9.32 -0.95 0.44
N ARG A 126 9.47 -0.27 1.59
CA ARG A 126 10.77 0.22 2.08
C ARG A 126 11.82 -0.89 2.11
N ASP A 127 11.48 -2.01 2.74
CA ASP A 127 12.41 -3.11 2.96
C ASP A 127 12.71 -3.89 1.67
N LEU A 128 11.72 -3.98 0.78
CA LEU A 128 11.88 -4.67 -0.50
C LEU A 128 12.76 -3.90 -1.50
N TYR A 129 12.65 -2.56 -1.51
CA TYR A 129 13.32 -1.70 -2.49
C TYR A 129 14.50 -0.90 -1.91
N GLY A 130 14.68 -0.89 -0.59
CA GLY A 130 15.66 0.00 0.06
C GLY A 130 15.34 1.48 -0.21
N SER A 131 14.06 1.81 -0.43
CA SER A 131 13.62 3.15 -0.81
C SER A 131 13.27 4.00 0.42
N PRO A 132 13.38 5.33 0.33
CA PRO A 132 12.81 6.20 1.35
C PRO A 132 11.28 6.04 1.39
N PRO A 133 10.64 6.45 2.51
CA PRO A 133 9.19 6.51 2.60
C PRO A 133 8.57 7.33 1.46
N GLU A 134 7.43 6.87 0.97
CA GLU A 134 6.67 7.60 -0.04
C GLU A 134 6.15 8.96 0.51
N PRO A 135 5.77 9.92 -0.34
CA PRO A 135 5.31 11.23 0.14
C PRO A 135 4.16 11.15 1.15
N TRP A 136 3.23 10.22 0.97
CA TRP A 136 2.09 10.04 1.89
C TRP A 136 2.47 9.39 3.21
N GLU A 137 3.58 8.65 3.28
CA GLU A 137 4.09 8.03 4.51
C GLU A 137 4.85 9.01 5.42
N ARG A 138 5.06 10.25 4.95
CA ARG A 138 5.75 11.35 5.65
C ARG A 138 5.07 12.70 5.46
N ALA A 139 3.76 12.71 5.33
CA ALA A 139 2.98 13.91 5.04
C ALA A 139 2.71 14.78 6.28
N LEU A 140 2.82 14.23 7.49
CA LEU A 140 2.61 14.97 8.72
C LEU A 140 3.92 15.51 9.29
N ASP A 141 3.96 16.81 9.54
CA ASP A 141 5.08 17.46 10.22
C ASP A 141 5.10 17.15 11.73
N ASN A 142 3.91 17.05 12.35
CA ASN A 142 3.76 16.79 13.78
C ASN A 142 2.77 15.64 14.07
N PRO A 143 3.22 14.37 14.00
CA PRO A 143 2.36 13.22 14.32
C PRO A 143 1.92 13.14 15.80
N THR A 144 2.62 13.82 16.71
CA THR A 144 2.30 13.83 18.15
C THR A 144 0.89 14.34 18.43
N GLU A 145 0.36 15.24 17.61
CA GLU A 145 -1.00 15.77 17.72
C GLU A 145 -2.07 14.69 17.56
N PHE A 146 -1.74 13.56 16.95
CA PHE A 146 -2.67 12.45 16.69
C PHE A 146 -2.62 11.35 17.74
N VAL A 147 -1.72 11.38 18.72
CA VAL A 147 -1.54 10.31 19.70
C VAL A 147 -2.85 9.95 20.39
N GLU A 148 -3.51 10.95 21.01
CA GLU A 148 -4.76 10.72 21.75
C GLU A 148 -5.92 10.31 20.83
N LEU A 149 -5.98 10.83 19.61
CA LEU A 149 -6.99 10.46 18.61
C LEU A 149 -6.82 9.00 18.14
N VAL A 150 -5.59 8.58 17.89
CA VAL A 150 -5.27 7.20 17.47
C VAL A 150 -5.59 6.23 18.60
N GLU A 151 -5.21 6.53 19.84
CA GLU A 151 -5.50 5.66 20.98
C GLU A 151 -7.00 5.52 21.25
N ALA A 152 -7.74 6.64 21.26
CA ALA A 152 -9.18 6.62 21.47
C ALA A 152 -9.95 5.95 20.33
N GLY A 153 -9.46 6.10 19.10
CA GLY A 153 -10.09 5.56 17.90
C GLY A 153 -9.66 4.14 17.53
N TRP A 154 -8.65 3.55 18.19
CA TRP A 154 -8.00 2.31 17.76
C TRP A 154 -8.97 1.18 17.40
N ASP A 155 -9.92 0.89 18.28
CA ASP A 155 -10.92 -0.18 18.12
C ASP A 155 -12.27 0.34 17.56
N GLN A 156 -12.31 1.59 17.09
CA GLN A 156 -13.54 2.21 16.58
C GLN A 156 -13.60 2.11 15.06
N ALA A 157 -14.83 2.06 14.53
CA ALA A 157 -15.07 2.30 13.11
C ALA A 157 -14.60 3.70 12.72
N TYR A 158 -14.07 3.84 11.52
CA TYR A 158 -13.45 5.08 11.05
C TYR A 158 -13.96 5.49 9.66
N ASN A 159 -13.77 6.77 9.33
CA ASN A 159 -14.01 7.27 7.98
C ASN A 159 -12.71 7.25 7.17
N HIS A 160 -12.58 6.30 6.24
CA HIS A 160 -11.38 6.15 5.43
C HIS A 160 -11.03 7.42 4.64
N ALA A 161 -12.03 8.08 4.04
CA ALA A 161 -11.79 9.30 3.27
C ALA A 161 -11.26 10.45 4.12
N GLU A 162 -11.66 10.54 5.38
CA GLU A 162 -11.19 11.55 6.32
C GLU A 162 -9.73 11.29 6.74
N TRP A 163 -9.42 10.07 7.17
CA TRP A 163 -8.08 9.72 7.67
C TRP A 163 -7.02 9.64 6.57
N PHE A 164 -7.39 9.17 5.37
CA PHE A 164 -6.40 8.87 4.32
C PHE A 164 -6.43 9.85 3.15
N PHE A 165 -7.58 10.52 2.90
CA PHE A 165 -7.72 11.42 1.75
C PHE A 165 -8.05 12.87 2.11
N GLY A 166 -8.09 13.21 3.40
CA GLY A 166 -8.33 14.60 3.85
C GLY A 166 -9.75 15.11 3.53
N ALA A 167 -10.74 14.21 3.46
CA ALA A 167 -12.13 14.59 3.20
C ALA A 167 -12.87 15.09 4.46
N GLY A 168 -12.15 15.60 5.45
CA GLY A 168 -12.67 16.11 6.73
C GLY A 168 -11.67 17.04 7.38
N ASP A 169 -11.53 16.92 8.70
CA ASP A 169 -10.72 17.83 9.51
C ASP A 169 -9.23 17.43 9.56
N TYR A 170 -8.87 16.24 9.08
CA TYR A 170 -7.48 15.77 9.13
C TYR A 170 -6.71 16.12 7.86
N PRO A 171 -5.38 16.34 7.97
CA PRO A 171 -4.52 16.54 6.81
C PRO A 171 -4.60 15.35 5.83
N VAL A 172 -4.48 15.64 4.54
CA VAL A 172 -4.35 14.59 3.52
C VAL A 172 -3.22 13.64 3.90
N TRP A 173 -3.48 12.32 3.80
CA TRP A 173 -2.53 11.24 4.05
C TRP A 173 -2.12 11.06 5.53
N ALA A 174 -2.87 11.63 6.48
CA ALA A 174 -2.58 11.46 7.90
C ALA A 174 -2.48 9.97 8.28
N GLY A 175 -3.47 9.16 7.91
CA GLY A 175 -3.50 7.72 8.22
C GLY A 175 -2.28 6.96 7.67
N TYR A 176 -1.84 7.26 6.45
CA TYR A 176 -0.64 6.64 5.87
C TYR A 176 0.61 6.96 6.68
N THR A 177 0.82 8.23 7.04
CA THR A 177 1.98 8.65 7.83
C THR A 177 1.98 8.00 9.21
N LEU A 178 0.83 8.00 9.90
CA LEU A 178 0.69 7.44 11.25
C LEU A 178 0.92 5.92 11.22
N GLY A 179 0.27 5.22 10.30
CA GLY A 179 0.43 3.77 10.13
C GLY A 179 1.88 3.37 9.83
N TYR A 180 2.51 4.07 8.88
CA TYR A 180 3.91 3.82 8.54
C TYR A 180 4.83 3.97 9.76
N ARG A 181 4.69 5.06 10.54
CA ARG A 181 5.50 5.30 11.72
C ARG A 181 5.32 4.23 12.79
N ILE A 182 4.07 3.83 13.06
CA ILE A 182 3.76 2.80 14.06
C ILE A 182 4.42 1.47 13.69
N VAL A 183 4.25 1.06 12.42
CA VAL A 183 4.79 -0.22 11.95
C VAL A 183 6.31 -0.19 11.86
N ALA A 184 6.91 0.88 11.32
CA ALA A 184 8.37 1.02 11.26
C ALA A 184 9.00 0.96 12.66
N TYR A 185 8.46 1.71 13.61
CA TYR A 185 8.92 1.70 15.00
C TYR A 185 8.80 0.31 15.63
N HIS A 186 7.67 -0.37 15.42
CA HIS A 186 7.44 -1.71 15.96
C HIS A 186 8.43 -2.73 15.37
N ALA A 187 8.60 -2.74 14.03
CA ALA A 187 9.50 -3.64 13.33
C ALA A 187 10.96 -3.46 13.77
N ASP A 188 11.42 -2.20 13.83
CA ASP A 188 12.80 -1.88 14.23
C ASP A 188 13.11 -2.30 15.68
N ARG A 189 12.14 -2.16 16.60
CA ARG A 189 12.31 -2.58 18.01
C ARG A 189 12.23 -4.08 18.22
N ALA A 190 11.40 -4.76 17.44
CA ALA A 190 11.21 -6.20 17.54
C ALA A 190 12.30 -6.99 16.77
N ASP A 191 13.13 -6.31 15.96
CA ASP A 191 14.05 -6.93 15.02
C ASP A 191 13.32 -8.00 14.16
N ALA A 192 12.12 -7.64 13.70
CA ALA A 192 11.19 -8.57 13.07
C ALA A 192 11.10 -8.37 11.55
N ASP A 193 11.03 -9.47 10.82
CA ASP A 193 10.80 -9.45 9.38
C ASP A 193 9.38 -8.94 9.08
N ILE A 194 9.28 -7.97 8.18
CA ILE A 194 8.01 -7.34 7.81
C ILE A 194 7.01 -8.35 7.21
N VAL A 195 7.48 -9.40 6.54
CA VAL A 195 6.62 -10.47 6.01
C VAL A 195 5.92 -11.20 7.14
N ALA A 196 6.66 -11.55 8.20
CA ALA A 196 6.09 -12.20 9.39
C ALA A 196 5.11 -11.26 10.12
N LEU A 197 5.41 -9.96 10.16
CA LEU A 197 4.52 -8.96 10.77
C LEU A 197 3.21 -8.78 10.00
N THR A 198 3.19 -9.02 8.68
CA THR A 198 1.98 -8.92 7.86
C THR A 198 0.89 -9.90 8.31
N GLU A 199 1.24 -11.01 8.92
CA GLU A 199 0.30 -12.00 9.45
C GLU A 199 -0.18 -11.71 10.88
N ARG A 200 0.37 -10.68 11.54
CA ARG A 200 0.03 -10.36 12.93
C ARG A 200 -1.22 -9.50 13.04
N PRO A 201 -2.06 -9.69 14.08
CA PRO A 201 -3.22 -8.81 14.30
C PRO A 201 -2.77 -7.39 14.64
N ALA A 202 -3.60 -6.40 14.32
CA ALA A 202 -3.30 -4.98 14.58
C ALA A 202 -3.07 -4.69 16.08
N SER A 203 -3.71 -5.46 16.97
CA SER A 203 -3.53 -5.34 18.43
C SER A 203 -2.08 -5.53 18.90
N ASP A 204 -1.25 -6.27 18.15
CA ASP A 204 0.16 -6.47 18.51
C ASP A 204 0.98 -5.18 18.36
N PHE A 205 0.54 -4.27 17.50
CA PHE A 205 1.20 -2.99 17.24
C PHE A 205 0.72 -1.86 18.16
N GLN A 206 -0.46 -2.01 18.78
CA GLN A 206 -1.07 -0.98 19.63
C GLN A 206 -0.13 -0.47 20.74
N PRO A 207 0.65 -1.32 21.44
CA PRO A 207 1.60 -0.84 22.46
C PRO A 207 2.71 0.06 21.89
N SER A 208 2.98 -0.02 20.60
CA SER A 208 3.99 0.81 19.92
C SER A 208 3.44 2.16 19.46
N ALA A 209 2.10 2.32 19.34
CA ALA A 209 1.50 3.48 18.71
C ALA A 209 1.89 4.81 19.38
N ARG A 210 1.72 4.92 20.69
CA ARG A 210 2.10 6.14 21.44
C ARG A 210 3.57 6.52 21.25
N LEU A 211 4.46 5.56 21.40
CA LEU A 211 5.91 5.80 21.33
C LEU A 211 6.39 6.11 19.90
N ALA A 212 5.75 5.55 18.91
CA ALA A 212 6.07 5.78 17.50
C ALA A 212 5.66 7.17 17.00
N LEU A 213 4.65 7.78 17.67
CA LEU A 213 4.09 9.08 17.27
C LEU A 213 4.62 10.25 18.11
N GLN A 214 5.35 9.99 19.20
CA GLN A 214 6.06 10.98 20.00
C GLN A 214 7.44 11.30 19.45
#